data_5f4a04bd3e2426f7c055b14eaf331709
#
_entry.id   5f4a04bd3e2426f7c055b14eaf331709
#
_cell.length_a   1.000
_cell.length_b   1.000
_cell.length_c   1.000
_cell.angle_alpha   90.00
_cell.angle_beta   90.00
_cell.angle_gamma   90.00
#
_symmetry.space_group_name_H-M   'P 1'
#
loop_
_entity.id
_entity.type
_entity.pdbx_description
1 polymer ?
#
loop_
_entity_poly.entity_id
_entity_poly.type
_entity_poly.pdbx_seq_one_letter_code
_entity_poly.pdbx_strand_id
1 'polypeptide(L)'
;MRSWKLPNKLPGKMRPHYVDLLLEQSANNNISVVVGVRRSGKSTILRQVLFSLVKNHHVNPRNILFINFEDPRLINLLDNNQLFNFVDSFRAKTDKNQRAYVVLDEIQNLSGWESILRTLHDQESNLKFYITGSSAQLLNRELGAKLSGRYLKTEVFPLSFNEFNKFTKLDINNYIEIGGFPDPVLTKNPDTREQLLRDYYDSILIRDIAIRHKIKDEIKLRRLAAQIFSAISKQASSYRLSRDLGISSDTVLQYFSYIEDAYLGFFVPKLSQSVRKQNYNPKKFYVIDNGLQSAVSFRVIDDLGKLFENTVFLTLRRIYREIFYFQENKEVDFVVKEKEKIRYIINASVNIEEKNTRQREIESLMEAMFHLGLSESFLVILDGKGEDIETEVGVIRVVKYDEFVALLE
;
A
#
# COMPACT_ATOMS: atom_id res chain seq x y z
N MET A 1 -19.42 -20.11 21.42
CA MET A 1 -19.10 -19.06 20.43
C MET A 1 -19.74 -17.76 20.88
N ARG A 2 -18.95 -16.73 21.18
CA ARG A 2 -19.53 -15.38 21.30
C ARG A 2 -19.67 -14.87 19.87
N SER A 3 -20.93 -14.70 19.40
CA SER A 3 -21.21 -13.93 18.19
C SER A 3 -20.46 -12.59 18.28
N TRP A 4 -19.93 -12.13 17.16
CA TRP A 4 -19.36 -10.78 17.10
C TRP A 4 -20.37 -9.79 17.70
N LYS A 5 -19.96 -9.14 18.80
CA LYS A 5 -20.80 -8.11 19.40
C LYS A 5 -20.56 -6.83 18.62
N LEU A 6 -21.61 -6.33 18.00
CA LEU A 6 -21.59 -5.02 17.37
C LEU A 6 -21.07 -3.99 18.39
N PRO A 7 -19.99 -3.25 18.09
CA PRO A 7 -19.56 -2.18 18.97
C PRO A 7 -20.66 -1.14 19.09
N ASN A 8 -20.88 -0.63 20.30
CA ASN A 8 -21.87 0.42 20.53
C ASN A 8 -21.56 1.74 19.80
N LYS A 9 -20.30 1.92 19.40
CA LYS A 9 -19.78 3.09 18.67
C LYS A 9 -19.04 2.63 17.42
N LEU A 10 -18.98 3.51 16.43
CA LEU A 10 -18.17 3.31 15.23
C LEU A 10 -16.71 3.02 15.61
N PRO A 11 -16.09 1.94 15.10
CA PRO A 11 -14.67 1.64 15.36
C PRO A 11 -13.76 2.69 14.70
N GLY A 12 -13.04 3.46 15.50
CA GLY A 12 -12.08 4.46 15.02
C GLY A 12 -12.72 5.59 14.20
N LYS A 13 -11.89 6.35 13.49
CA LYS A 13 -12.36 7.35 12.50
C LYS A 13 -12.68 6.67 11.18
N MET A 14 -13.81 7.04 10.57
CA MET A 14 -14.28 6.46 9.32
C MET A 14 -13.31 6.73 8.16
N ARG A 15 -13.11 5.73 7.32
CA ARG A 15 -12.42 5.83 6.04
C ARG A 15 -13.42 5.54 4.90
N PRO A 16 -14.24 6.52 4.48
CA PRO A 16 -15.40 6.30 3.62
C PRO A 16 -15.06 5.60 2.32
N HIS A 17 -14.00 6.05 1.62
CA HIS A 17 -13.57 5.47 0.35
C HIS A 17 -13.47 3.94 0.38
N TYR A 18 -12.81 3.38 1.42
CA TYR A 18 -12.69 1.92 1.55
C TYR A 18 -13.98 1.25 2.01
N VAL A 19 -14.72 1.90 2.91
CA VAL A 19 -15.97 1.34 3.43
C VAL A 19 -17.03 1.26 2.34
N ASP A 20 -17.19 2.34 1.55
CA ASP A 20 -18.16 2.40 0.47
C ASP A 20 -17.83 1.40 -0.64
N LEU A 21 -16.56 1.30 -1.04
CA LEU A 21 -16.09 0.30 -2.00
C LEU A 21 -16.38 -1.14 -1.53
N LEU A 22 -16.12 -1.46 -0.27
CA LEU A 22 -16.35 -2.80 0.27
C LEU A 22 -17.84 -3.10 0.48
N LEU A 23 -18.67 -2.08 0.76
CA LEU A 23 -20.12 -2.21 0.78
C LEU A 23 -20.68 -2.45 -0.62
N GLU A 24 -20.20 -1.73 -1.64
CA GLU A 24 -20.54 -2.00 -3.04
C GLU A 24 -20.19 -3.44 -3.43
N GLN A 25 -18.99 -3.90 -3.08
CA GLN A 25 -18.59 -5.30 -3.28
C GLN A 25 -19.46 -6.30 -2.52
N SER A 26 -20.21 -5.87 -1.50
CA SER A 26 -21.13 -6.77 -0.79
C SER A 26 -22.31 -7.23 -1.63
N ALA A 27 -22.64 -6.52 -2.70
CA ALA A 27 -23.72 -6.87 -3.61
C ALA A 27 -23.42 -8.10 -4.49
N ASN A 28 -22.15 -8.38 -4.75
CA ASN A 28 -21.72 -9.51 -5.56
C ASN A 28 -21.23 -10.70 -4.70
N ASN A 29 -21.02 -11.88 -5.34
CA ASN A 29 -20.57 -13.07 -4.64
C ASN A 29 -19.04 -13.19 -4.53
N ASN A 30 -18.28 -12.33 -5.19
CA ASN A 30 -16.83 -12.42 -5.13
C ASN A 30 -16.31 -12.22 -3.71
N ILE A 31 -15.24 -12.92 -3.37
CA ILE A 31 -14.53 -12.75 -2.10
C ILE A 31 -13.87 -11.38 -2.10
N SER A 32 -14.14 -10.54 -1.10
CA SER A 32 -13.44 -9.27 -0.94
C SER A 32 -12.14 -9.49 -0.18
N VAL A 33 -11.01 -9.30 -0.88
CA VAL A 33 -9.66 -9.50 -0.33
C VAL A 33 -9.05 -8.15 0.01
N VAL A 34 -8.88 -7.87 1.30
CA VAL A 34 -8.35 -6.61 1.82
C VAL A 34 -6.91 -6.81 2.25
N VAL A 35 -5.98 -6.22 1.53
CA VAL A 35 -4.54 -6.35 1.76
C VAL A 35 -3.89 -4.99 2.02
N GLY A 36 -2.65 -5.00 2.48
CA GLY A 36 -1.88 -3.79 2.73
C GLY A 36 -0.96 -3.96 3.93
N VAL A 37 -0.10 -2.98 4.15
CA VAL A 37 0.88 -3.03 5.23
C VAL A 37 0.22 -3.30 6.59
N ARG A 38 0.92 -4.00 7.47
CA ARG A 38 0.50 -4.16 8.88
C ARG A 38 0.24 -2.78 9.51
N ARG A 39 -0.82 -2.64 10.33
CA ARG A 39 -1.22 -1.39 10.98
C ARG A 39 -1.81 -0.30 10.07
N SER A 40 -2.09 -0.57 8.79
CA SER A 40 -2.80 0.39 7.91
C SER A 40 -4.29 0.56 8.22
N GLY A 41 -4.86 -0.25 9.12
CA GLY A 41 -6.26 -0.15 9.55
C GLY A 41 -7.23 -1.13 8.86
N LYS A 42 -6.75 -2.18 8.17
CA LYS A 42 -7.58 -3.19 7.49
C LYS A 42 -8.72 -3.76 8.35
N SER A 43 -8.38 -4.29 9.52
CA SER A 43 -9.37 -4.86 10.46
C SER A 43 -10.35 -3.81 10.97
N THR A 44 -9.90 -2.56 11.13
CA THR A 44 -10.79 -1.44 11.53
C THR A 44 -11.77 -1.11 10.41
N ILE A 45 -11.31 -1.04 9.16
CA ILE A 45 -12.17 -0.83 7.98
C ILE A 45 -13.22 -1.92 7.88
N LEU A 46 -12.85 -3.20 8.01
CA LEU A 46 -13.83 -4.30 7.99
C LEU A 46 -14.85 -4.18 9.12
N ARG A 47 -14.44 -3.79 10.32
CA ARG A 47 -15.38 -3.54 11.42
C ARG A 47 -16.30 -2.35 11.13
N GLN A 48 -15.84 -1.33 10.41
CA GLN A 48 -16.67 -0.21 9.94
C GLN A 48 -17.69 -0.66 8.88
N VAL A 49 -17.28 -1.53 7.95
CA VAL A 49 -18.18 -2.17 6.99
C VAL A 49 -19.28 -2.96 7.72
N LEU A 50 -18.90 -3.81 8.67
CA LEU A 50 -19.87 -4.60 9.45
C LEU A 50 -20.80 -3.70 10.27
N PHE A 51 -20.27 -2.62 10.85
CA PHE A 51 -21.08 -1.63 11.56
C PHE A 51 -22.11 -0.99 10.64
N SER A 52 -21.69 -0.59 9.42
CA SER A 52 -22.58 -0.01 8.42
C SER A 52 -23.64 -1.00 7.92
N LEU A 53 -23.27 -2.27 7.68
CA LEU A 53 -24.21 -3.32 7.29
C LEU A 53 -25.35 -3.47 8.33
N VAL A 54 -25.01 -3.44 9.62
CA VAL A 54 -26.03 -3.58 10.66
C VAL A 54 -26.84 -2.30 10.87
N LYS A 55 -26.17 -1.13 10.91
CA LYS A 55 -26.83 0.15 11.26
C LYS A 55 -27.57 0.76 10.09
N ASN A 56 -26.99 0.72 8.89
CA ASN A 56 -27.52 1.41 7.72
C ASN A 56 -28.27 0.47 6.76
N HIS A 57 -27.85 -0.80 6.69
CA HIS A 57 -28.45 -1.80 5.78
C HIS A 57 -29.30 -2.84 6.52
N HIS A 58 -29.53 -2.67 7.82
CA HIS A 58 -30.42 -3.48 8.65
C HIS A 58 -30.12 -4.99 8.63
N VAL A 59 -28.87 -5.38 8.40
CA VAL A 59 -28.41 -6.77 8.47
C VAL A 59 -28.53 -7.26 9.90
N ASN A 60 -29.16 -8.44 10.09
CA ASN A 60 -29.23 -9.04 11.41
C ASN A 60 -27.81 -9.38 11.93
N PRO A 61 -27.42 -8.91 13.13
CA PRO A 61 -26.10 -9.24 13.70
C PRO A 61 -25.79 -10.73 13.81
N ARG A 62 -26.80 -11.59 13.87
CA ARG A 62 -26.64 -13.05 13.85
C ARG A 62 -26.15 -13.58 12.50
N ASN A 63 -26.30 -12.81 11.42
CA ASN A 63 -25.81 -13.13 10.09
C ASN A 63 -24.36 -12.66 9.85
N ILE A 64 -23.62 -12.31 10.92
CA ILE A 64 -22.23 -11.88 10.84
C ILE A 64 -21.36 -12.82 11.68
N LEU A 65 -20.35 -13.41 11.03
CA LEU A 65 -19.26 -14.15 11.65
C LEU A 65 -17.95 -13.40 11.48
N PHE A 66 -17.23 -13.13 12.57
CA PHE A 66 -15.89 -12.52 12.55
C PHE A 66 -14.90 -13.43 13.24
N ILE A 67 -13.90 -13.90 12.52
CA ILE A 67 -12.81 -14.74 13.01
C ILE A 67 -11.50 -13.99 12.79
N ASN A 68 -10.72 -13.80 13.87
CA ASN A 68 -9.37 -13.23 13.80
C ASN A 68 -8.35 -14.36 14.05
N PHE A 69 -7.56 -14.68 13.05
CA PHE A 69 -6.53 -15.74 13.12
C PHE A 69 -5.24 -15.30 13.83
N GLU A 70 -5.16 -14.09 14.36
CA GLU A 70 -4.13 -13.70 15.34
C GLU A 70 -4.56 -13.97 16.80
N ASP A 71 -5.81 -14.37 17.05
CA ASP A 71 -6.27 -14.68 18.42
C ASP A 71 -5.63 -16.00 18.91
N PRO A 72 -4.79 -15.98 19.95
CA PRO A 72 -4.10 -17.18 20.45
C PRO A 72 -5.05 -18.31 20.86
N ARG A 73 -6.29 -17.99 21.22
CA ARG A 73 -7.31 -18.97 21.58
C ARG A 73 -7.79 -19.80 20.40
N LEU A 74 -7.58 -19.28 19.18
CA LEU A 74 -8.00 -19.93 17.94
C LEU A 74 -6.83 -20.63 17.24
N ILE A 75 -5.59 -20.16 17.38
CA ILE A 75 -4.41 -20.67 16.69
C ILE A 75 -4.22 -22.18 16.90
N ASN A 76 -4.50 -22.68 18.11
CA ASN A 76 -4.34 -24.10 18.46
C ASN A 76 -5.61 -24.93 18.23
N LEU A 77 -6.72 -24.30 17.85
CA LEU A 77 -8.02 -24.96 17.72
C LEU A 77 -8.48 -25.08 16.26
N LEU A 78 -7.90 -24.29 15.33
CA LEU A 78 -8.38 -24.27 13.95
C LEU A 78 -7.44 -25.08 13.05
N ASP A 79 -7.77 -26.34 12.86
CA ASP A 79 -7.38 -27.07 11.66
C ASP A 79 -8.39 -26.79 10.51
N ASN A 80 -8.08 -27.31 9.34
CA ASN A 80 -8.88 -27.10 8.14
C ASN A 80 -10.33 -27.60 8.29
N ASN A 81 -10.56 -28.71 9.00
CA ASN A 81 -11.89 -29.29 9.20
C ASN A 81 -12.72 -28.46 10.17
N GLN A 82 -12.07 -27.85 11.14
CA GLN A 82 -12.77 -27.04 12.13
C GLN A 82 -13.33 -25.75 11.54
N LEU A 83 -12.66 -25.12 10.55
CA LEU A 83 -13.20 -23.93 9.89
C LEU A 83 -14.51 -24.27 9.15
N PHE A 84 -14.60 -25.42 8.46
CA PHE A 84 -15.87 -25.89 7.87
C PHE A 84 -16.95 -26.02 8.94
N ASN A 85 -16.68 -26.75 10.02
CA ASN A 85 -17.62 -26.95 11.13
C ASN A 85 -18.08 -25.63 11.76
N PHE A 86 -17.18 -24.64 11.84
CA PHE A 86 -17.51 -23.29 12.34
C PHE A 86 -18.48 -22.56 11.41
N VAL A 87 -18.22 -22.58 10.11
CA VAL A 87 -19.09 -21.93 9.12
C VAL A 87 -20.45 -22.64 9.07
N ASP A 88 -20.50 -23.97 9.07
CA ASP A 88 -21.74 -24.74 9.08
C ASP A 88 -22.58 -24.49 10.33
N SER A 89 -21.93 -24.49 11.51
CA SER A 89 -22.59 -24.17 12.79
C SER A 89 -23.12 -22.75 12.84
N PHE A 90 -22.42 -21.81 12.19
CA PHE A 90 -22.87 -20.45 12.04
C PHE A 90 -24.08 -20.37 11.11
N ARG A 91 -24.02 -21.01 9.93
CA ARG A 91 -25.12 -21.05 8.95
C ARG A 91 -26.40 -21.65 9.50
N ALA A 92 -26.30 -22.69 10.33
CA ALA A 92 -27.45 -23.29 10.98
C ALA A 92 -28.23 -22.31 11.90
N LYS A 93 -27.58 -21.22 12.34
CA LYS A 93 -28.14 -20.21 13.25
C LYS A 93 -28.50 -18.88 12.58
N THR A 94 -28.18 -18.71 11.31
CA THR A 94 -28.46 -17.47 10.54
C THR A 94 -29.90 -17.43 10.07
N ASP A 95 -30.43 -16.23 9.86
CA ASP A 95 -31.65 -16.03 9.11
C ASP A 95 -31.39 -16.35 7.63
N LYS A 96 -32.01 -17.39 7.14
CA LYS A 96 -31.81 -17.89 5.76
C LYS A 96 -32.40 -16.97 4.71
N ASN A 97 -33.27 -16.01 5.08
CA ASN A 97 -33.88 -15.05 4.18
C ASN A 97 -32.94 -13.84 3.94
N GLN A 98 -31.88 -13.71 4.73
CA GLN A 98 -30.89 -12.65 4.58
C GLN A 98 -29.51 -13.23 4.20
N ARG A 99 -28.75 -12.41 3.47
CA ARG A 99 -27.35 -12.74 3.20
C ARG A 99 -26.54 -12.76 4.50
N ALA A 100 -25.63 -13.71 4.61
CA ALA A 100 -24.72 -13.79 5.73
C ALA A 100 -23.29 -13.35 5.32
N TYR A 101 -22.56 -12.83 6.28
CA TYR A 101 -21.24 -12.22 6.08
C TYR A 101 -20.21 -12.93 6.96
N VAL A 102 -19.13 -13.37 6.36
CA VAL A 102 -18.02 -14.06 7.03
C VAL A 102 -16.75 -13.24 6.85
N VAL A 103 -16.20 -12.77 7.95
CA VAL A 103 -14.92 -12.03 7.98
C VAL A 103 -13.84 -12.93 8.56
N LEU A 104 -12.78 -13.17 7.79
CA LEU A 104 -11.62 -13.96 8.14
C LEU A 104 -10.40 -13.01 8.19
N ASP A 105 -10.11 -12.51 9.38
CA ASP A 105 -9.07 -11.50 9.61
C ASP A 105 -7.71 -12.19 9.81
N GLU A 106 -6.66 -11.73 9.08
CA GLU A 106 -5.30 -12.28 9.05
C GLU A 106 -5.27 -13.79 8.68
N ILE A 107 -6.03 -14.14 7.63
CA ILE A 107 -6.29 -15.54 7.22
C ILE A 107 -5.01 -16.32 6.86
N GLN A 108 -3.91 -15.65 6.49
CA GLN A 108 -2.64 -16.31 6.18
C GLN A 108 -2.04 -17.10 7.35
N ASN A 109 -2.54 -16.90 8.56
CA ASN A 109 -2.14 -17.68 9.73
C ASN A 109 -2.79 -19.08 9.77
N LEU A 110 -3.76 -19.36 8.90
CA LEU A 110 -4.35 -20.70 8.71
C LEU A 110 -3.70 -21.36 7.49
N SER A 111 -3.05 -22.51 7.68
CA SER A 111 -2.43 -23.27 6.57
C SER A 111 -3.51 -23.84 5.65
N GLY A 112 -3.33 -23.72 4.33
CA GLY A 112 -4.25 -24.30 3.32
C GLY A 112 -5.61 -23.60 3.21
N TRP A 113 -5.75 -22.41 3.80
CA TRP A 113 -6.97 -21.62 3.83
C TRP A 113 -7.58 -21.37 2.43
N GLU A 114 -6.78 -21.29 1.38
CA GLU A 114 -7.23 -20.99 0.02
C GLU A 114 -8.16 -22.07 -0.52
N SER A 115 -7.84 -23.34 -0.25
CA SER A 115 -8.65 -24.49 -0.68
C SER A 115 -9.96 -24.54 0.09
N ILE A 116 -9.91 -24.24 1.39
CA ILE A 116 -11.11 -24.21 2.25
C ILE A 116 -12.03 -23.08 1.79
N LEU A 117 -11.49 -21.88 1.62
CA LEU A 117 -12.26 -20.72 1.21
C LEU A 117 -12.91 -20.91 -0.16
N ARG A 118 -12.18 -21.55 -1.11
CA ARG A 118 -12.74 -21.94 -2.41
C ARG A 118 -13.93 -22.87 -2.25
N THR A 119 -13.80 -23.93 -1.45
CA THR A 119 -14.88 -24.90 -1.24
C THR A 119 -16.11 -24.23 -0.61
N LEU A 120 -15.90 -23.43 0.45
CA LEU A 120 -16.99 -22.68 1.10
C LEU A 120 -17.67 -21.70 0.16
N HIS A 121 -16.90 -21.00 -0.65
CA HIS A 121 -17.43 -20.05 -1.64
C HIS A 121 -18.25 -20.73 -2.74
N ASP A 122 -17.79 -21.89 -3.24
CA ASP A 122 -18.45 -22.62 -4.31
C ASP A 122 -19.74 -23.33 -3.82
N GLN A 123 -19.82 -23.70 -2.52
CA GLN A 123 -20.97 -24.36 -1.92
C GLN A 123 -22.05 -23.39 -1.43
N GLU A 124 -21.71 -22.16 -1.06
CA GLU A 124 -22.58 -21.25 -0.33
C GLU A 124 -22.84 -19.95 -1.10
N SER A 125 -23.83 -19.95 -1.98
CA SER A 125 -24.17 -18.78 -2.81
C SER A 125 -24.68 -17.55 -2.03
N ASN A 126 -25.16 -17.73 -0.78
CA ASN A 126 -25.70 -16.66 0.07
C ASN A 126 -24.74 -16.23 1.19
N LEU A 127 -23.44 -16.56 1.05
CA LEU A 127 -22.37 -16.05 1.91
C LEU A 127 -21.53 -15.02 1.19
N LYS A 128 -21.27 -13.91 1.87
CA LYS A 128 -20.26 -12.92 1.47
C LYS A 128 -19.03 -13.09 2.33
N PHE A 129 -17.87 -13.33 1.70
CA PHE A 129 -16.60 -13.43 2.38
C PHE A 129 -15.80 -12.13 2.26
N TYR A 130 -15.28 -11.69 3.39
CA TYR A 130 -14.24 -10.67 3.50
C TYR A 130 -13.03 -11.31 4.16
N ILE A 131 -11.87 -11.17 3.54
CA ILE A 131 -10.63 -11.69 4.11
C ILE A 131 -9.60 -10.58 4.20
N THR A 132 -8.75 -10.61 5.24
CA THR A 132 -7.59 -9.73 5.31
C THR A 132 -6.28 -10.48 5.37
N GLY A 133 -5.22 -9.78 4.98
CA GLY A 133 -3.86 -10.21 5.21
C GLY A 133 -2.85 -9.06 5.09
N SER A 134 -1.75 -9.19 5.81
CA SER A 134 -0.68 -8.19 5.86
C SER A 134 0.36 -8.33 4.74
N SER A 135 0.13 -9.20 3.75
CA SER A 135 1.09 -9.50 2.70
C SER A 135 0.45 -9.52 1.32
N ALA A 136 1.20 -9.08 0.32
CA ALA A 136 0.87 -9.27 -1.09
C ALA A 136 0.81 -10.76 -1.50
N GLN A 137 1.37 -11.67 -0.68
CA GLN A 137 1.27 -13.12 -0.90
C GLN A 137 -0.17 -13.63 -0.95
N LEU A 138 -1.13 -12.92 -0.33
CA LEU A 138 -2.56 -13.19 -0.58
C LEU A 138 -2.94 -13.05 -2.07
N LEU A 139 -2.00 -12.60 -2.91
CA LEU A 139 -2.21 -12.30 -4.33
C LEU A 139 -1.15 -12.87 -5.25
N ASN A 140 -0.22 -13.66 -4.72
CA ASN A 140 0.76 -14.35 -5.53
C ASN A 140 0.08 -15.30 -6.54
N ARG A 141 0.82 -15.66 -7.60
CA ARG A 141 0.36 -16.54 -8.70
C ARG A 141 -0.41 -17.77 -8.22
N GLU A 142 -0.05 -18.32 -7.04
CA GLU A 142 -0.73 -19.48 -6.46
C GLU A 142 -2.15 -19.16 -5.99
N LEU A 143 -2.37 -17.99 -5.43
CA LEU A 143 -3.71 -17.51 -5.03
C LEU A 143 -4.56 -17.20 -6.25
N GLY A 144 -3.98 -16.50 -7.21
CA GLY A 144 -4.64 -16.25 -8.49
C GLY A 144 -5.04 -17.55 -9.20
N ALA A 145 -4.23 -18.61 -9.07
CA ALA A 145 -4.56 -19.93 -9.60
C ALA A 145 -5.67 -20.65 -8.80
N LYS A 146 -5.65 -20.57 -7.46
CA LYS A 146 -6.60 -21.28 -6.59
C LYS A 146 -7.96 -20.59 -6.45
N LEU A 147 -8.00 -19.25 -6.48
CA LEU A 147 -9.24 -18.45 -6.36
C LEU A 147 -9.54 -17.65 -7.64
N SER A 148 -8.97 -18.05 -8.78
CA SER A 148 -9.09 -17.35 -10.06
C SER A 148 -10.55 -16.98 -10.38
N GLY A 149 -10.77 -15.70 -10.69
CA GLY A 149 -12.09 -15.16 -11.04
C GLY A 149 -13.09 -15.02 -9.88
N ARG A 150 -12.71 -15.39 -8.64
CA ARG A 150 -13.60 -15.42 -7.47
C ARG A 150 -13.39 -14.31 -6.45
N TYR A 151 -12.42 -13.40 -6.67
CA TYR A 151 -12.10 -12.37 -5.70
C TYR A 151 -11.93 -10.97 -6.31
N LEU A 152 -12.19 -9.97 -5.47
CA LEU A 152 -11.90 -8.56 -5.73
C LEU A 152 -10.91 -8.08 -4.69
N LYS A 153 -9.82 -7.48 -5.17
CA LYS A 153 -8.74 -6.98 -4.32
C LYS A 153 -8.92 -5.52 -3.99
N THR A 154 -8.79 -5.19 -2.70
CA THR A 154 -8.71 -3.82 -2.20
C THR A 154 -7.39 -3.64 -1.45
N GLU A 155 -6.51 -2.75 -1.91
CA GLU A 155 -5.28 -2.40 -1.21
C GLU A 155 -5.49 -1.23 -0.27
N VAL A 156 -5.18 -1.44 1.01
CA VAL A 156 -5.30 -0.43 2.06
C VAL A 156 -3.92 0.12 2.39
N PHE A 157 -3.73 1.36 2.02
CA PHE A 157 -2.53 2.14 2.39
C PHE A 157 -2.70 2.82 3.75
N PRO A 158 -1.62 3.30 4.40
CA PRO A 158 -1.72 4.33 5.42
C PRO A 158 -2.62 5.49 4.96
N LEU A 159 -3.01 6.42 5.81
CA LEU A 159 -3.88 7.52 5.41
C LEU A 159 -3.31 8.30 4.22
N SER A 160 -4.15 8.67 3.26
CA SER A 160 -3.80 9.67 2.25
C SER A 160 -3.71 11.06 2.89
N PHE A 161 -3.16 12.05 2.20
CA PHE A 161 -3.17 13.43 2.68
C PHE A 161 -4.61 13.92 2.98
N ASN A 162 -5.57 13.63 2.09
CA ASN A 162 -6.96 13.99 2.31
C ASN A 162 -7.58 13.34 3.56
N GLU A 163 -7.25 12.07 3.82
CA GLU A 163 -7.67 11.38 5.05
C GLU A 163 -6.96 11.95 6.28
N PHE A 164 -5.63 12.18 6.20
CA PHE A 164 -4.83 12.78 7.26
C PHE A 164 -5.37 14.16 7.67
N ASN A 165 -5.59 15.04 6.69
CA ASN A 165 -6.16 16.36 6.93
C ASN A 165 -7.57 16.29 7.57
N LYS A 166 -8.44 15.37 7.09
CA LYS A 166 -9.74 15.11 7.73
C LYS A 166 -9.61 14.62 9.17
N PHE A 167 -8.57 13.85 9.48
CA PHE A 167 -8.34 13.28 10.82
C PHE A 167 -7.73 14.28 11.80
N THR A 168 -6.84 15.15 11.34
CA THR A 168 -5.99 16.01 12.19
C THR A 168 -6.25 17.49 12.03
N LYS A 169 -6.70 17.93 10.86
CA LYS A 169 -6.75 19.33 10.42
C LYS A 169 -5.38 19.97 10.19
N LEU A 170 -4.33 19.16 10.08
CA LEU A 170 -2.97 19.59 9.79
C LEU A 170 -2.70 19.62 8.27
N ASP A 171 -1.68 20.37 7.87
CA ASP A 171 -1.31 20.62 6.47
C ASP A 171 -0.42 19.52 5.86
N ILE A 172 0.02 19.76 4.63
CA ILE A 172 0.86 18.82 3.87
C ILE A 172 2.26 18.69 4.48
N ASN A 173 2.84 19.73 5.06
CA ASN A 173 4.15 19.66 5.68
C ASN A 173 4.13 18.70 6.89
N ASN A 174 3.09 18.81 7.70
CA ASN A 174 2.86 17.87 8.80
C ASN A 174 2.64 16.44 8.29
N TYR A 175 1.96 16.25 7.18
CA TYR A 175 1.77 14.92 6.58
C TYR A 175 3.08 14.31 6.10
N ILE A 176 3.94 15.10 5.46
CA ILE A 176 5.27 14.66 5.01
C ILE A 176 6.13 14.24 6.21
N GLU A 177 6.05 14.95 7.31
CA GLU A 177 6.83 14.66 8.52
C GLU A 177 6.29 13.47 9.32
N ILE A 178 4.98 13.47 9.59
CA ILE A 178 4.32 12.50 10.51
C ILE A 178 4.04 11.17 9.80
N GLY A 179 3.79 11.20 8.49
CA GLY A 179 3.30 10.07 7.73
C GLY A 179 1.79 9.85 7.87
N GLY A 180 1.31 8.70 7.42
CA GLY A 180 -0.10 8.36 7.35
C GLY A 180 -0.53 7.14 8.17
N PHE A 181 0.32 6.51 8.99
CA PHE A 181 -0.14 5.41 9.84
C PHE A 181 -1.17 5.90 10.86
N PRO A 182 -2.38 5.28 10.95
CA PRO A 182 -3.49 5.83 11.74
C PRO A 182 -3.18 6.08 13.21
N ASP A 183 -2.58 5.12 13.94
CA ASP A 183 -2.31 5.27 15.37
C ASP A 183 -1.23 6.34 15.63
N PRO A 184 -0.06 6.35 14.93
CA PRO A 184 0.91 7.44 15.00
C PRO A 184 0.30 8.83 14.71
N VAL A 185 -0.53 8.95 13.67
CA VAL A 185 -1.21 10.22 13.31
C VAL A 185 -2.11 10.73 14.44
N LEU A 186 -2.77 9.82 15.16
CA LEU A 186 -3.65 10.19 16.28
C LEU A 186 -2.89 10.37 17.62
N THR A 187 -1.60 10.02 17.65
CA THR A 187 -0.74 10.14 18.83
C THR A 187 -0.17 11.55 18.94
N LYS A 188 -0.50 12.26 20.03
CA LYS A 188 -0.08 13.66 20.24
C LYS A 188 1.39 13.80 20.64
N ASN A 189 1.91 12.87 21.45
CA ASN A 189 3.29 12.91 21.93
C ASN A 189 4.25 12.45 20.82
N PRO A 190 5.23 13.28 20.40
CA PRO A 190 6.18 12.96 19.33
C PRO A 190 7.03 11.72 19.62
N ASP A 191 7.53 11.58 20.85
CA ASP A 191 8.40 10.45 21.23
C ASP A 191 7.64 9.13 21.19
N THR A 192 6.38 9.13 21.67
CA THR A 192 5.50 7.95 21.58
C THR A 192 5.17 7.61 20.13
N ARG A 193 4.99 8.62 19.28
CA ARG A 193 4.74 8.43 17.85
C ARG A 193 5.95 7.78 17.17
N GLU A 194 7.14 8.29 17.42
CA GLU A 194 8.38 7.74 16.89
C GLU A 194 8.58 6.29 17.35
N GLN A 195 8.36 6.01 18.62
CA GLN A 195 8.44 4.64 19.17
C GLN A 195 7.47 3.70 18.46
N LEU A 196 6.20 4.10 18.25
CA LEU A 196 5.22 3.30 17.52
C LEU A 196 5.68 3.00 16.09
N LEU A 197 6.24 3.97 15.38
CA LEU A 197 6.73 3.80 14.02
C LEU A 197 7.93 2.84 13.96
N ARG A 198 8.86 2.93 14.91
CA ARG A 198 9.97 1.97 15.06
C ARG A 198 9.46 0.55 15.32
N ASP A 199 8.51 0.40 16.23
CA ASP A 199 7.89 -0.90 16.54
C ASP A 199 7.15 -1.48 15.32
N TYR A 200 6.50 -0.63 14.50
CA TYR A 200 5.86 -1.07 13.27
C TYR A 200 6.88 -1.57 12.25
N TYR A 201 7.96 -0.81 12.03
CA TYR A 201 9.05 -1.22 11.15
C TYR A 201 9.64 -2.56 11.55
N ASP A 202 10.02 -2.71 12.83
CA ASP A 202 10.59 -3.95 13.35
C ASP A 202 9.60 -5.11 13.24
N SER A 203 8.32 -4.89 13.56
CA SER A 203 7.29 -5.92 13.44
C SER A 203 7.10 -6.38 11.99
N ILE A 204 7.09 -5.46 11.01
CA ILE A 204 6.97 -5.80 9.60
C ILE A 204 8.22 -6.55 9.12
N LEU A 205 9.42 -6.03 9.44
CA LEU A 205 10.67 -6.62 9.00
C LEU A 205 10.87 -8.03 9.54
N ILE A 206 10.54 -8.25 10.83
CA ILE A 206 10.75 -9.54 11.48
C ILE A 206 9.60 -10.50 11.20
N ARG A 207 8.35 -10.12 11.48
CA ARG A 207 7.21 -11.05 11.38
C ARG A 207 6.79 -11.30 9.94
N ASP A 208 6.65 -10.21 9.16
CA ASP A 208 6.08 -10.31 7.82
C ASP A 208 7.14 -10.63 6.76
N ILE A 209 8.46 -10.43 7.06
CA ILE A 209 9.55 -10.77 6.15
C ILE A 209 10.41 -11.91 6.71
N ALA A 210 11.19 -11.69 7.78
CA ALA A 210 12.21 -12.66 8.22
C ALA A 210 11.62 -14.03 8.60
N ILE A 211 10.63 -14.05 9.50
CA ILE A 211 10.00 -15.29 9.97
C ILE A 211 9.23 -15.97 8.84
N ARG A 212 8.42 -15.20 8.10
CA ARG A 212 7.57 -15.73 7.02
C ARG A 212 8.38 -16.40 5.92
N HIS A 213 9.49 -15.79 5.50
CA HIS A 213 10.36 -16.32 4.45
C HIS A 213 11.52 -17.18 4.98
N LYS A 214 11.50 -17.48 6.31
CA LYS A 214 12.52 -18.30 6.98
C LYS A 214 13.94 -17.82 6.70
N ILE A 215 14.15 -16.51 6.74
CA ILE A 215 15.45 -15.88 6.50
C ILE A 215 16.40 -16.25 7.66
N LYS A 216 17.53 -16.89 7.33
CA LYS A 216 18.51 -17.33 8.33
C LYS A 216 19.37 -16.19 8.86
N ASP A 217 19.69 -15.21 8.00
CA ASP A 217 20.57 -14.08 8.34
C ASP A 217 19.76 -12.78 8.43
N GLU A 218 19.12 -12.60 9.59
CA GLU A 218 18.34 -11.38 9.88
C GLU A 218 19.20 -10.12 9.90
N ILE A 219 20.49 -10.24 10.24
CA ILE A 219 21.40 -9.09 10.32
C ILE A 219 21.59 -8.49 8.93
N LYS A 220 21.79 -9.32 7.91
CA LYS A 220 21.91 -8.84 6.53
C LYS A 220 20.63 -8.25 5.99
N LEU A 221 19.48 -8.83 6.33
CA LEU A 221 18.19 -8.24 5.99
C LEU A 221 18.03 -6.84 6.62
N ARG A 222 18.33 -6.68 7.92
CA ARG A 222 18.26 -5.39 8.61
C ARG A 222 19.21 -4.35 8.01
N ARG A 223 20.44 -4.75 7.67
CA ARG A 223 21.43 -3.87 7.01
C ARG A 223 20.94 -3.42 5.63
N LEU A 224 20.40 -4.34 4.82
CA LEU A 224 19.84 -4.02 3.52
C LEU A 224 18.67 -3.03 3.68
N ALA A 225 17.73 -3.32 4.56
CA ALA A 225 16.59 -2.45 4.81
C ALA A 225 17.04 -1.04 5.26
N ALA A 226 18.00 -0.95 6.19
CA ALA A 226 18.54 0.35 6.62
C ALA A 226 19.21 1.13 5.47
N GLN A 227 19.97 0.45 4.59
CA GLN A 227 20.60 1.09 3.44
C GLN A 227 19.58 1.65 2.43
N ILE A 228 18.54 0.88 2.09
CA ILE A 228 17.53 1.35 1.14
C ILE A 228 16.63 2.44 1.74
N PHE A 229 16.31 2.37 3.03
CA PHE A 229 15.53 3.40 3.72
C PHE A 229 16.29 4.73 3.82
N SER A 230 17.61 4.70 4.00
CA SER A 230 18.44 5.91 3.95
C SER A 230 18.60 6.48 2.53
N ALA A 231 18.31 5.69 1.50
CA ALA A 231 18.43 6.05 0.10
C ALA A 231 17.05 6.14 -0.61
N ILE A 232 16.02 6.58 0.12
CA ILE A 232 14.67 6.81 -0.44
C ILE A 232 14.74 7.70 -1.69
N SER A 233 13.90 7.44 -2.68
CA SER A 233 13.87 8.13 -3.97
C SER A 233 15.15 8.01 -4.80
N LYS A 234 16.10 7.17 -4.38
CA LYS A 234 17.34 6.91 -5.12
C LYS A 234 17.34 5.51 -5.72
N GLN A 235 18.20 5.36 -6.72
CA GLN A 235 18.40 4.07 -7.38
C GLN A 235 19.10 3.07 -6.45
N ALA A 236 18.44 1.95 -6.17
CA ALA A 236 18.96 0.80 -5.44
C ALA A 236 19.49 -0.24 -6.45
N SER A 237 20.82 -0.39 -6.52
CA SER A 237 21.47 -1.39 -7.36
C SER A 237 21.64 -2.68 -6.58
N SER A 238 21.05 -3.77 -7.07
CA SER A 238 21.23 -5.10 -6.47
C SER A 238 22.69 -5.55 -6.47
N TYR A 239 23.44 -5.23 -7.52
CA TYR A 239 24.87 -5.53 -7.62
C TYR A 239 25.68 -4.77 -6.55
N ARG A 240 25.44 -3.47 -6.36
CA ARG A 240 26.15 -2.68 -5.35
C ARG A 240 25.85 -3.19 -3.95
N LEU A 241 24.56 -3.37 -3.64
CA LEU A 241 24.12 -3.88 -2.33
C LEU A 241 24.65 -5.30 -2.05
N SER A 242 24.73 -6.14 -3.06
CA SER A 242 25.28 -7.51 -2.89
C SER A 242 26.74 -7.49 -2.44
N ARG A 243 27.55 -6.60 -2.99
CA ARG A 243 28.95 -6.41 -2.59
C ARG A 243 29.06 -5.87 -1.16
N ASP A 244 28.27 -4.85 -0.83
CA ASP A 244 28.31 -4.20 0.48
C ASP A 244 27.87 -5.15 1.61
N LEU A 245 26.99 -6.11 1.32
CA LEU A 245 26.42 -7.05 2.29
C LEU A 245 27.07 -8.44 2.27
N GLY A 246 27.90 -8.71 1.28
CA GLY A 246 28.52 -10.05 1.11
C GLY A 246 27.46 -11.14 0.86
N ILE A 247 26.48 -10.89 -0.01
CA ILE A 247 25.44 -11.83 -0.45
C ILE A 247 25.32 -11.79 -1.98
N SER A 248 24.63 -12.75 -2.57
CA SER A 248 24.41 -12.75 -4.02
C SER A 248 23.44 -11.65 -4.46
N SER A 249 23.58 -11.16 -5.69
CA SER A 249 22.60 -10.21 -6.27
C SER A 249 21.19 -10.80 -6.34
N ASP A 250 21.07 -12.11 -6.55
CA ASP A 250 19.77 -12.79 -6.55
C ASP A 250 19.12 -12.77 -5.15
N THR A 251 19.92 -12.93 -4.09
CA THR A 251 19.43 -12.78 -2.71
C THR A 251 18.93 -11.35 -2.44
N VAL A 252 19.64 -10.33 -2.95
CA VAL A 252 19.18 -8.94 -2.83
C VAL A 252 17.85 -8.74 -3.55
N LEU A 253 17.72 -9.22 -4.79
CA LEU A 253 16.47 -9.14 -5.56
C LEU A 253 15.33 -9.88 -4.85
N GLN A 254 15.61 -11.01 -4.23
CA GLN A 254 14.65 -11.75 -3.42
C GLN A 254 14.20 -10.94 -2.19
N TYR A 255 15.12 -10.28 -1.50
CA TYR A 255 14.78 -9.40 -0.38
C TYR A 255 13.97 -8.18 -0.83
N PHE A 256 14.25 -7.62 -2.01
CA PHE A 256 13.40 -6.57 -2.61
C PHE A 256 11.97 -7.07 -2.79
N SER A 257 11.79 -8.27 -3.35
CA SER A 257 10.47 -8.86 -3.50
C SER A 257 9.75 -9.05 -2.15
N TYR A 258 10.46 -9.48 -1.11
CA TYR A 258 9.88 -9.65 0.22
C TYR A 258 9.47 -8.32 0.87
N ILE A 259 10.24 -7.25 0.63
CA ILE A 259 9.92 -5.89 1.09
C ILE A 259 8.65 -5.37 0.40
N GLU A 260 8.52 -5.59 -0.92
CA GLU A 260 7.30 -5.25 -1.66
C GLU A 260 6.10 -6.10 -1.22
N ASP A 261 6.30 -7.40 -1.01
CA ASP A 261 5.28 -8.33 -0.54
C ASP A 261 4.74 -7.95 0.85
N ALA A 262 5.58 -7.40 1.72
CA ALA A 262 5.18 -6.89 3.04
C ALA A 262 4.61 -5.46 2.98
N TYR A 263 4.52 -4.85 1.80
CA TYR A 263 4.15 -3.44 1.63
C TYR A 263 5.04 -2.46 2.41
N LEU A 264 6.28 -2.83 2.71
CA LEU A 264 7.20 -1.95 3.44
C LEU A 264 7.77 -0.85 2.53
N GLY A 265 7.83 -1.11 1.22
CA GLY A 265 8.24 -0.17 0.18
C GLY A 265 8.06 -0.75 -1.21
N PHE A 266 8.42 0.02 -2.21
CA PHE A 266 8.20 -0.28 -3.62
C PHE A 266 9.46 0.02 -4.44
N PHE A 267 9.75 -0.84 -5.41
CA PHE A 267 10.88 -0.68 -6.32
C PHE A 267 10.38 -0.31 -7.71
N VAL A 268 10.51 0.97 -8.05
CA VAL A 268 10.07 1.53 -9.34
C VAL A 268 11.15 1.27 -10.39
N PRO A 269 10.87 0.52 -11.47
CA PRO A 269 11.83 0.21 -12.51
C PRO A 269 12.04 1.39 -13.47
N LYS A 270 13.20 1.42 -14.14
CA LYS A 270 13.43 2.29 -15.30
C LYS A 270 12.48 1.93 -16.43
N LEU A 271 11.84 2.90 -17.06
CA LEU A 271 11.06 2.67 -18.26
C LEU A 271 11.98 2.15 -19.37
N SER A 272 11.64 1.01 -19.94
CA SER A 272 12.39 0.39 -21.05
C SER A 272 11.45 -0.44 -21.91
N GLN A 273 11.69 -0.46 -23.20
CA GLN A 273 10.98 -1.34 -24.14
C GLN A 273 11.33 -2.83 -23.91
N SER A 274 12.46 -3.11 -23.29
CA SER A 274 12.91 -4.48 -22.99
C SER A 274 12.60 -4.86 -21.55
N VAL A 275 11.72 -5.84 -21.34
CA VAL A 275 11.42 -6.43 -20.02
C VAL A 275 12.69 -6.92 -19.32
N ARG A 276 13.64 -7.50 -20.07
CA ARG A 276 14.93 -7.94 -19.53
C ARG A 276 15.70 -6.75 -18.95
N LYS A 277 15.81 -5.62 -19.67
CA LYS A 277 16.47 -4.42 -19.17
C LYS A 277 15.77 -3.83 -17.95
N GLN A 278 14.44 -3.83 -17.90
CA GLN A 278 13.67 -3.38 -16.72
C GLN A 278 14.03 -4.18 -15.46
N ASN A 279 14.26 -5.48 -15.58
CA ASN A 279 14.60 -6.34 -14.45
C ASN A 279 16.03 -6.13 -13.93
N TYR A 280 16.98 -5.82 -14.81
CA TYR A 280 18.41 -5.66 -14.44
C TYR A 280 18.81 -4.22 -14.12
N ASN A 281 18.09 -3.23 -14.63
CA ASN A 281 18.36 -1.84 -14.31
C ASN A 281 18.17 -1.57 -12.80
N PRO A 282 18.95 -0.65 -12.21
CA PRO A 282 18.66 -0.17 -10.87
C PRO A 282 17.23 0.33 -10.76
N LYS A 283 16.58 0.08 -9.62
CA LYS A 283 15.20 0.52 -9.35
C LYS A 283 15.24 1.65 -8.33
N LYS A 284 14.40 2.68 -8.48
CA LYS A 284 14.19 3.66 -7.41
C LYS A 284 13.39 3.03 -6.27
N PHE A 285 13.80 3.27 -5.02
CA PHE A 285 13.08 2.77 -3.85
C PHE A 285 12.21 3.87 -3.24
N TYR A 286 10.95 3.53 -3.00
CA TYR A 286 9.98 4.38 -2.31
C TYR A 286 9.39 3.64 -1.12
N VAL A 287 9.28 4.32 0.02
CA VAL A 287 8.76 3.72 1.25
C VAL A 287 7.25 3.90 1.34
N ILE A 288 6.58 2.98 2.03
CA ILE A 288 5.12 3.01 2.23
C ILE A 288 4.63 4.24 3.04
N ASP A 289 5.53 4.87 3.81
CA ASP A 289 5.17 5.96 4.74
C ASP A 289 6.40 6.78 5.13
N ASN A 290 6.30 8.11 5.03
CA ASN A 290 7.39 9.02 5.36
C ASN A 290 7.74 9.02 6.85
N GLY A 291 6.74 8.97 7.73
CA GLY A 291 6.95 8.90 9.17
C GLY A 291 7.74 7.65 9.57
N LEU A 292 7.46 6.52 8.92
CA LEU A 292 8.21 5.28 9.11
C LEU A 292 9.68 5.45 8.70
N GLN A 293 9.93 6.08 7.54
CA GLN A 293 11.28 6.39 7.07
C GLN A 293 12.02 7.28 8.07
N SER A 294 11.36 8.34 8.53
CA SER A 294 11.92 9.30 9.47
C SER A 294 12.29 8.68 10.82
N ALA A 295 11.49 7.73 11.31
CA ALA A 295 11.74 7.05 12.58
C ALA A 295 12.91 6.05 12.52
N VAL A 296 13.22 5.51 11.33
CA VAL A 296 14.21 4.44 11.15
C VAL A 296 15.56 4.94 10.63
N SER A 297 15.55 5.99 9.80
CA SER A 297 16.77 6.53 9.20
C SER A 297 17.55 7.37 10.21
N PHE A 298 18.86 7.17 10.26
CA PHE A 298 19.75 8.13 10.92
C PHE A 298 19.73 9.42 10.11
N ARG A 299 18.98 10.43 10.56
CA ARG A 299 18.90 11.72 9.90
C ARG A 299 20.23 12.45 10.07
N VAL A 300 20.96 12.63 8.97
CA VAL A 300 22.07 13.58 8.92
C VAL A 300 21.58 14.93 8.34
N ILE A 301 20.57 14.91 7.45
CA ILE A 301 19.93 16.10 6.88
C ILE A 301 18.51 15.70 6.47
N ASP A 302 17.52 16.54 6.82
CA ASP A 302 16.14 16.42 6.34
C ASP A 302 16.13 16.74 4.82
N ASP A 303 16.09 15.70 4.00
CA ASP A 303 15.94 15.84 2.56
C ASP A 303 14.42 15.91 2.23
N LEU A 304 13.85 17.10 2.48
CA LEU A 304 12.43 17.36 2.23
C LEU A 304 12.04 17.04 0.78
N GLY A 305 12.95 17.25 -0.17
CA GLY A 305 12.71 16.94 -1.58
C GLY A 305 12.40 15.46 -1.80
N LYS A 306 13.17 14.57 -1.17
CA LYS A 306 12.94 13.12 -1.29
C LYS A 306 11.66 12.64 -0.59
N LEU A 307 11.35 13.22 0.57
CA LEU A 307 10.12 12.93 1.28
C LEU A 307 8.90 13.40 0.49
N PHE A 308 9.03 14.55 -0.16
CA PHE A 308 7.99 15.07 -1.04
C PHE A 308 7.83 14.21 -2.30
N GLU A 309 8.93 13.82 -2.97
CA GLU A 309 8.92 12.90 -4.09
C GLU A 309 8.24 11.57 -3.70
N ASN A 310 8.56 11.00 -2.52
CA ASN A 310 7.87 9.82 -1.99
C ASN A 310 6.37 10.06 -1.75
N THR A 311 5.98 11.25 -1.32
CA THR A 311 4.57 11.62 -1.12
C THR A 311 3.81 11.64 -2.46
N VAL A 312 4.41 12.21 -3.50
CA VAL A 312 3.85 12.19 -4.87
C VAL A 312 3.78 10.74 -5.39
N PHE A 313 4.83 9.94 -5.19
CA PHE A 313 4.81 8.52 -5.54
C PHE A 313 3.64 7.78 -4.88
N LEU A 314 3.45 7.94 -3.56
CA LEU A 314 2.38 7.26 -2.83
C LEU A 314 0.99 7.67 -3.32
N THR A 315 0.82 8.92 -3.74
CA THR A 315 -0.42 9.41 -4.34
C THR A 315 -0.69 8.69 -5.66
N LEU A 316 0.29 8.63 -6.54
CA LEU A 316 0.20 7.89 -7.81
C LEU A 316 -0.03 6.39 -7.58
N ARG A 317 0.69 5.77 -6.64
CA ARG A 317 0.64 4.32 -6.39
C ARG A 317 -0.71 3.83 -5.84
N ARG A 318 -1.48 4.70 -5.21
CA ARG A 318 -2.86 4.39 -4.77
C ARG A 318 -3.79 4.17 -5.95
N ILE A 319 -3.53 4.82 -7.08
CA ILE A 319 -4.39 4.83 -8.27
C ILE A 319 -3.81 3.93 -9.36
N TYR A 320 -2.52 4.08 -9.64
CA TYR A 320 -1.84 3.42 -10.75
C TYR A 320 -0.92 2.30 -10.31
N ARG A 321 -0.85 1.25 -11.13
CA ARG A 321 0.00 0.08 -10.91
C ARG A 321 1.32 0.16 -11.68
N GLU A 322 1.29 0.71 -12.87
CA GLU A 322 2.41 0.78 -13.78
C GLU A 322 3.06 2.15 -13.70
N ILE A 323 4.00 2.29 -12.75
CA ILE A 323 4.79 3.50 -12.52
C ILE A 323 6.25 3.15 -12.78
N PHE A 324 6.92 4.00 -13.57
CA PHE A 324 8.32 3.87 -13.95
C PHE A 324 9.03 5.20 -13.68
N TYR A 325 10.36 5.20 -13.60
CA TYR A 325 11.14 6.40 -13.81
C TYR A 325 11.74 6.40 -15.22
N PHE A 326 11.99 7.58 -15.77
CA PHE A 326 12.63 7.73 -17.07
C PHE A 326 14.03 8.31 -16.87
N GLN A 327 15.00 7.85 -17.65
CA GLN A 327 16.35 8.37 -17.62
C GLN A 327 17.06 8.05 -18.94
N GLU A 328 17.38 9.08 -19.70
CA GLU A 328 18.36 9.05 -20.76
C GLU A 328 19.56 9.94 -20.37
N ASN A 329 19.64 11.19 -20.83
CA ASN A 329 20.63 12.13 -20.30
C ASN A 329 20.19 12.75 -18.96
N LYS A 330 18.89 12.98 -18.80
CA LYS A 330 18.26 13.51 -17.60
C LYS A 330 17.25 12.54 -17.01
N GLU A 331 16.99 12.70 -15.73
CA GLU A 331 16.07 11.82 -15.01
C GLU A 331 14.72 12.51 -14.81
N VAL A 332 13.63 11.77 -15.03
CA VAL A 332 12.27 12.14 -14.65
C VAL A 332 11.78 11.14 -13.62
N ASP A 333 11.16 11.65 -12.56
CA ASP A 333 10.79 10.84 -11.38
C ASP A 333 9.74 9.79 -11.70
N PHE A 334 8.68 10.18 -12.45
CA PHE A 334 7.57 9.26 -12.71
C PHE A 334 7.08 9.34 -14.15
N VAL A 335 6.93 8.17 -14.74
CA VAL A 335 6.17 7.93 -15.97
C VAL A 335 5.08 6.93 -15.62
N VAL A 336 3.84 7.34 -15.72
CA VAL A 336 2.67 6.52 -15.41
C VAL A 336 2.11 5.94 -16.68
N LYS A 337 1.91 4.60 -16.72
CA LYS A 337 1.21 3.92 -17.81
C LYS A 337 -0.17 3.46 -17.36
N GLU A 338 -1.12 3.55 -18.27
CA GLU A 338 -2.45 3.00 -18.10
C GLU A 338 -2.90 2.38 -19.42
N LYS A 339 -3.34 1.12 -19.40
CA LYS A 339 -3.79 0.38 -20.61
C LYS A 339 -2.79 0.48 -21.77
N GLU A 340 -1.53 0.24 -21.47
CA GLU A 340 -0.39 0.27 -22.41
C GLU A 340 0.00 1.65 -22.99
N LYS A 341 -0.70 2.71 -22.60
CA LYS A 341 -0.37 4.08 -22.99
C LYS A 341 0.29 4.82 -21.84
N ILE A 342 1.21 5.71 -22.16
CA ILE A 342 1.75 6.65 -21.19
C ILE A 342 0.65 7.67 -20.91
N ARG A 343 0.29 7.80 -19.62
CA ARG A 343 -0.75 8.71 -19.17
C ARG A 343 -0.17 10.02 -18.65
N TYR A 344 0.93 9.94 -17.88
CA TYR A 344 1.55 11.10 -17.25
C TYR A 344 3.07 10.98 -17.28
N ILE A 345 3.73 12.14 -17.41
CA ILE A 345 5.16 12.38 -17.16
C ILE A 345 5.22 13.42 -16.04
N ILE A 346 5.90 13.10 -14.92
CA ILE A 346 5.79 13.90 -13.70
C ILE A 346 7.16 14.01 -13.03
N ASN A 347 7.55 15.25 -12.66
CA ASN A 347 8.59 15.52 -11.68
C ASN A 347 8.00 16.10 -10.40
N ALA A 348 8.69 15.91 -9.28
CA ALA A 348 8.34 16.44 -7.97
C ALA A 348 9.46 17.32 -7.42
N SER A 349 9.17 18.57 -7.09
CA SER A 349 10.14 19.52 -6.52
C SER A 349 9.52 20.28 -5.34
N VAL A 350 10.32 20.57 -4.31
CA VAL A 350 9.83 21.38 -3.19
C VAL A 350 9.42 22.76 -3.69
N ASN A 351 10.28 23.42 -4.45
CA ASN A 351 9.99 24.66 -5.15
C ASN A 351 10.88 24.77 -6.40
N ILE A 352 10.60 25.77 -7.22
CA ILE A 352 11.33 26.07 -8.45
C ILE A 352 11.77 27.55 -8.52
N GLU A 353 11.95 28.18 -7.38
CA GLU A 353 12.37 29.56 -7.29
C GLU A 353 13.84 29.74 -7.73
N GLU A 354 14.67 28.73 -7.42
CA GLU A 354 16.06 28.72 -7.86
C GLU A 354 16.14 28.44 -9.37
N LYS A 355 16.78 29.33 -10.12
CA LYS A 355 16.90 29.27 -11.58
C LYS A 355 17.49 27.94 -12.09
N ASN A 356 18.51 27.41 -11.40
CA ASN A 356 19.18 26.17 -11.80
C ASN A 356 18.24 24.95 -11.58
N THR A 357 17.53 24.93 -10.47
CA THR A 357 16.52 23.88 -10.18
C THR A 357 15.41 23.94 -11.22
N ARG A 358 14.82 25.11 -11.45
CA ARG A 358 13.77 25.30 -12.45
C ARG A 358 14.22 24.82 -13.86
N GLN A 359 15.39 25.25 -14.30
CA GLN A 359 15.91 24.87 -15.62
C GLN A 359 16.12 23.36 -15.72
N ARG A 360 16.70 22.73 -14.71
CA ARG A 360 16.93 21.29 -14.66
C ARG A 360 15.62 20.50 -14.79
N GLU A 361 14.58 20.88 -14.04
CA GLU A 361 13.27 20.22 -14.07
C GLU A 361 12.59 20.38 -15.43
N ILE A 362 12.60 21.58 -16.01
CA ILE A 362 12.04 21.86 -17.34
C ILE A 362 12.74 21.01 -18.40
N GLU A 363 14.07 21.03 -18.43
CA GLU A 363 14.85 20.31 -19.44
C GLU A 363 14.67 18.79 -19.34
N SER A 364 14.53 18.25 -18.14
CA SER A 364 14.28 16.80 -17.96
C SER A 364 12.91 16.39 -18.46
N LEU A 365 11.88 17.21 -18.19
CA LEU A 365 10.52 16.95 -18.69
C LEU A 365 10.43 17.11 -20.20
N MET A 366 11.09 18.13 -20.79
CA MET A 366 11.17 18.30 -22.25
C MET A 366 11.82 17.08 -22.92
N GLU A 367 12.95 16.60 -22.39
CA GLU A 367 13.62 15.40 -22.92
C GLU A 367 12.68 14.17 -22.88
N ALA A 368 11.99 13.96 -21.77
CA ALA A 368 11.06 12.85 -21.64
C ALA A 368 9.84 12.98 -22.59
N MET A 369 9.25 14.17 -22.69
CA MET A 369 8.14 14.45 -23.61
C MET A 369 8.53 14.16 -25.06
N PHE A 370 9.72 14.60 -25.48
CA PHE A 370 10.26 14.34 -26.82
C PHE A 370 10.44 12.84 -27.09
N HIS A 371 11.10 12.12 -26.18
CA HIS A 371 11.37 10.69 -26.35
C HIS A 371 10.12 9.81 -26.28
N LEU A 372 9.12 10.21 -25.51
CA LEU A 372 7.90 9.45 -25.27
C LEU A 372 6.72 9.89 -26.15
N GLY A 373 6.90 10.94 -26.94
CA GLY A 373 5.90 11.42 -27.89
C GLY A 373 4.67 12.04 -27.23
N LEU A 374 4.86 12.73 -26.10
CA LEU A 374 3.80 13.43 -25.38
C LEU A 374 4.00 14.94 -25.48
N SER A 375 2.92 15.70 -25.51
CA SER A 375 2.92 17.17 -25.57
C SER A 375 2.55 17.82 -24.22
N GLU A 376 2.38 17.02 -23.17
CA GLU A 376 2.03 17.51 -21.84
C GLU A 376 2.79 16.74 -20.76
N SER A 377 3.27 17.47 -19.75
CA SER A 377 3.86 16.89 -18.53
C SER A 377 3.54 17.75 -17.31
N PHE A 378 3.80 17.20 -16.12
CA PHE A 378 3.51 17.87 -14.84
C PHE A 378 4.79 18.06 -14.03
N LEU A 379 4.94 19.27 -13.47
CA LEU A 379 5.89 19.57 -12.42
C LEU A 379 5.10 19.84 -11.14
N VAL A 380 5.06 18.86 -10.25
CA VAL A 380 4.34 18.98 -8.97
C VAL A 380 5.23 19.66 -7.95
N ILE A 381 4.76 20.77 -7.38
CA ILE A 381 5.50 21.55 -6.40
C ILE A 381 4.81 21.53 -5.03
N LEU A 382 5.63 21.58 -3.96
CA LEU A 382 5.13 21.71 -2.60
C LEU A 382 4.81 23.19 -2.31
N ASP A 383 5.74 24.08 -2.62
CA ASP A 383 5.65 25.51 -2.40
C ASP A 383 5.84 26.29 -3.71
N GLY A 384 5.18 27.45 -3.82
CA GLY A 384 5.28 28.30 -4.99
C GLY A 384 3.92 28.57 -5.65
N LYS A 385 3.94 29.00 -6.90
CA LYS A 385 2.72 29.27 -7.71
C LYS A 385 2.67 28.32 -8.88
N GLY A 386 1.49 27.81 -9.18
CA GLY A 386 1.20 27.08 -10.41
C GLY A 386 1.29 28.01 -11.64
N GLU A 387 1.78 27.46 -12.74
CA GLU A 387 1.88 28.14 -14.04
C GLU A 387 1.97 27.11 -15.16
N ASP A 388 1.61 27.50 -16.37
CA ASP A 388 1.85 26.71 -17.56
C ASP A 388 3.08 27.25 -18.29
N ILE A 389 4.04 26.38 -18.59
CA ILE A 389 5.30 26.72 -19.29
C ILE A 389 5.21 26.15 -20.70
N GLU A 390 5.05 27.01 -21.69
CA GLU A 390 5.12 26.67 -23.10
C GLU A 390 6.56 26.37 -23.51
N THR A 391 6.77 25.22 -24.17
CA THR A 391 8.06 24.79 -24.68
C THR A 391 7.96 24.37 -26.15
N GLU A 392 9.09 24.15 -26.81
CA GLU A 392 9.12 23.66 -28.20
C GLU A 392 8.56 22.24 -28.39
N VAL A 393 8.46 21.43 -27.30
CA VAL A 393 7.92 20.06 -27.32
C VAL A 393 6.51 19.95 -26.76
N GLY A 394 5.97 21.00 -26.16
CA GLY A 394 4.64 21.04 -25.57
C GLY A 394 4.57 21.85 -24.27
N VAL A 395 3.59 21.56 -23.44
CA VAL A 395 3.28 22.32 -22.21
C VAL A 395 3.72 21.57 -20.98
N ILE A 396 4.42 22.23 -20.08
CA ILE A 396 4.72 21.74 -18.73
C ILE A 396 3.79 22.46 -17.77
N ARG A 397 2.88 21.72 -17.12
CA ARG A 397 2.00 22.26 -16.10
C ARG A 397 2.66 22.21 -14.73
N VAL A 398 3.01 23.36 -14.20
CA VAL A 398 3.45 23.50 -12.81
C VAL A 398 2.23 23.59 -11.92
N VAL A 399 2.02 22.60 -11.06
CA VAL A 399 0.84 22.51 -10.20
C VAL A 399 1.24 22.29 -8.75
N LYS A 400 0.48 22.85 -7.81
CA LYS A 400 0.65 22.52 -6.40
C LYS A 400 0.18 21.11 -6.11
N TYR A 401 0.72 20.51 -5.05
CA TYR A 401 0.41 19.13 -4.70
C TYR A 401 -1.09 18.88 -4.45
N ASP A 402 -1.81 19.80 -3.81
CA ASP A 402 -3.25 19.69 -3.58
C ASP A 402 -4.06 19.77 -4.88
N GLU A 403 -3.67 20.67 -5.79
CA GLU A 403 -4.25 20.77 -7.14
C GLU A 403 -3.97 19.49 -7.94
N PHE A 404 -2.76 18.95 -7.85
CA PHE A 404 -2.40 17.70 -8.51
C PHE A 404 -3.23 16.52 -7.98
N VAL A 405 -3.42 16.41 -6.66
CA VAL A 405 -4.29 15.38 -6.06
C VAL A 405 -5.72 15.50 -6.60
N ALA A 406 -6.26 16.72 -6.69
CA ALA A 406 -7.60 16.95 -7.22
C ALA A 406 -7.75 16.60 -8.72
N LEU A 407 -6.67 16.70 -9.50
CA LEU A 407 -6.66 16.28 -10.92
C LEU A 407 -6.70 14.75 -11.09
N LEU A 408 -6.29 14.00 -10.07
CA LEU A 408 -6.25 12.53 -10.12
C LEU A 408 -7.54 11.87 -9.59
N GLU A 409 -8.34 12.58 -8.76
CA GLU A 409 -9.63 12.12 -8.22
C GLU A 409 -10.76 12.33 -9.22
#